data_82280c0e5cdf84dc1f39b020c6dbfcf8
#
_entry.id   82280c0e5cdf84dc1f39b020c6dbfcf8
#
_cell.length_a   1.000
_cell.length_b   1.000
_cell.length_c   1.000
_cell.angle_alpha   90.00
_cell.angle_beta   90.00
_cell.angle_gamma   90.00
#
_symmetry.space_group_name_H-M   'P 1'
#
loop_
_entity.id
_entity.type
_entity.pdbx_description
1 polymer ?
#
loop_
_entity_poly.entity_id
_entity_poly.type
_entity_poly.pdbx_seq_one_letter_code
_entity_poly.pdbx_strand_id
1 'polypeptide(L)'
;MPFPSAADEAGWDALCKDDAALAAGVAALCARHGLSGRPAQRFDSGSLPVYAIGDTHVLKLFPPTELEHASIESRCLAALHAALPIPTPRLVAADSLYGWHGVLMTRLAGRSMVEAWPALSSVERDRLADTLGQAVAALHAIDIGPMAGFTPVWEAFLPAQRASAAERQRTRGLDTHWVDQIETFLSRWMPPPDPRRVLLHTELMREHLMIDGAAGQAQCSGLFDFEPAMIGAPEYDFASFGLFVACGDGRFLRRALLAYGYRADQLDEGLQCRLMAYALLHRYSKLRWYLERLPAPQAVTLEHLAARWWPLH
;
A
#
# COMPACT_ATOMS: atom_id res chain seq x y z
N MET A 1 -32.78 5.61 8.83
CA MET A 1 -31.95 4.74 7.97
C MET A 1 -30.70 4.39 8.73
N PRO A 2 -30.15 3.17 8.65
CA PRO A 2 -28.99 2.79 9.45
C PRO A 2 -27.68 3.47 9.02
N PHE A 3 -27.57 3.93 7.75
CA PHE A 3 -26.42 4.75 7.30
C PHE A 3 -26.88 6.14 6.85
N PRO A 4 -26.11 7.18 7.17
CA PRO A 4 -26.33 8.54 6.68
C PRO A 4 -25.93 8.67 5.21
N SER A 5 -26.37 9.76 4.57
CA SER A 5 -25.98 10.16 3.22
C SER A 5 -25.51 11.60 3.20
N ALA A 6 -24.63 11.93 2.25
CA ALA A 6 -24.16 13.29 2.01
C ALA A 6 -24.47 13.73 0.57
N ALA A 7 -24.46 15.04 0.33
CA ALA A 7 -24.75 15.63 -0.97
C ALA A 7 -23.50 15.79 -1.83
N ASP A 8 -22.32 15.86 -1.22
CA ASP A 8 -21.04 16.14 -1.87
C ASP A 8 -19.88 15.36 -1.22
N GLU A 9 -18.71 15.45 -1.83
CA GLU A 9 -17.50 14.77 -1.40
C GLU A 9 -17.07 15.18 0.01
N ALA A 10 -17.11 16.48 0.33
CA ALA A 10 -16.75 16.99 1.66
C ALA A 10 -17.68 16.43 2.75
N GLY A 11 -18.96 16.28 2.44
CA GLY A 11 -19.94 15.64 3.32
C GLY A 11 -19.65 14.16 3.54
N TRP A 12 -19.25 13.42 2.49
CA TRP A 12 -18.83 12.03 2.62
C TRP A 12 -17.56 11.89 3.46
N ASP A 13 -16.56 12.75 3.27
CA ASP A 13 -15.35 12.80 4.10
C ASP A 13 -15.64 13.07 5.58
N ALA A 14 -16.60 13.96 5.85
CA ALA A 14 -17.05 14.24 7.22
C ALA A 14 -17.74 13.03 7.84
N LEU A 15 -18.64 12.36 7.09
CA LEU A 15 -19.33 11.15 7.55
C LEU A 15 -18.36 9.99 7.81
N CYS A 16 -17.32 9.84 6.98
CA CYS A 16 -16.27 8.84 7.20
C CYS A 16 -15.54 9.01 8.55
N LYS A 17 -15.62 10.19 9.17
CA LYS A 17 -15.00 10.49 10.47
C LYS A 17 -15.97 10.48 11.64
N ASP A 18 -17.26 10.27 11.39
CA ASP A 18 -18.33 10.30 12.40
C ASP A 18 -18.79 8.88 12.79
N ASP A 19 -18.14 8.32 13.82
CA ASP A 19 -18.47 6.98 14.32
C ASP A 19 -19.89 6.87 14.84
N ALA A 20 -20.43 7.91 15.45
CA ALA A 20 -21.78 7.89 15.99
C ALA A 20 -22.81 7.79 14.85
N ALA A 21 -22.57 8.51 13.76
CA ALA A 21 -23.42 8.45 12.57
C ALA A 21 -23.36 7.07 11.87
N LEU A 22 -22.22 6.39 11.90
CA LEU A 22 -22.01 5.10 11.23
C LEU A 22 -22.43 3.90 12.08
N ALA A 23 -22.55 4.03 13.40
CA ALA A 23 -22.74 2.92 14.34
C ALA A 23 -23.96 2.03 14.01
N ALA A 24 -25.10 2.63 13.66
CA ALA A 24 -26.32 1.88 13.32
C ALA A 24 -26.14 1.07 12.02
N GLY A 25 -25.42 1.61 11.03
CA GLY A 25 -25.11 0.93 9.77
C GLY A 25 -24.12 -0.22 9.96
N VAL A 26 -23.08 -0.02 10.76
CA VAL A 26 -22.13 -1.06 11.16
C VAL A 26 -22.84 -2.21 11.83
N ALA A 27 -23.73 -1.94 12.81
CA ALA A 27 -24.51 -2.96 13.50
C ALA A 27 -25.42 -3.73 12.53
N ALA A 28 -26.07 -3.02 11.58
CA ALA A 28 -26.95 -3.63 10.59
C ALA A 28 -26.19 -4.55 9.61
N LEU A 29 -25.01 -4.15 9.13
CA LEU A 29 -24.15 -5.01 8.31
C LEU A 29 -23.66 -6.23 9.09
N CYS A 30 -23.21 -6.05 10.33
CA CYS A 30 -22.81 -7.15 11.20
C CYS A 30 -23.94 -8.16 11.40
N ALA A 31 -25.17 -7.68 11.62
CA ALA A 31 -26.33 -8.54 11.80
C ALA A 31 -26.64 -9.42 10.58
N ARG A 32 -26.50 -8.88 9.36
CA ARG A 32 -26.68 -9.66 8.12
C ARG A 32 -25.73 -10.85 8.00
N HIS A 33 -24.56 -10.75 8.61
CA HIS A 33 -23.52 -11.78 8.53
C HIS A 33 -23.36 -12.60 9.83
N GLY A 34 -24.41 -12.61 10.70
CA GLY A 34 -24.40 -13.42 11.91
C GLY A 34 -23.49 -12.91 13.03
N LEU A 35 -23.09 -11.64 12.99
CA LEU A 35 -22.19 -11.01 13.96
C LEU A 35 -22.94 -10.06 14.91
N SER A 36 -24.26 -10.23 15.08
CA SER A 36 -25.09 -9.44 16.00
C SER A 36 -24.52 -9.46 17.42
N GLY A 37 -24.47 -8.28 18.06
CA GLY A 37 -23.99 -8.15 19.44
C GLY A 37 -22.48 -8.25 19.62
N ARG A 38 -21.70 -8.46 18.57
CA ARG A 38 -20.24 -8.36 18.63
C ARG A 38 -19.85 -6.90 18.80
N PRO A 39 -18.89 -6.57 19.70
CA PRO A 39 -18.39 -5.20 19.81
C PRO A 39 -17.73 -4.78 18.49
N ALA A 40 -18.06 -3.57 18.04
CA ALA A 40 -17.39 -2.91 16.92
C ALA A 40 -16.50 -1.79 17.47
N GLN A 41 -15.21 -1.89 17.24
CA GLN A 41 -14.24 -0.89 17.66
C GLN A 41 -13.53 -0.36 16.43
N ARG A 42 -13.60 0.96 16.23
CA ARG A 42 -12.88 1.63 15.14
C ARG A 42 -11.39 1.59 15.36
N PHE A 43 -10.62 1.42 14.28
CA PHE A 43 -9.19 1.69 14.26
C PHE A 43 -8.95 3.19 14.09
N ASP A 44 -7.96 3.73 14.82
CA ASP A 44 -7.67 5.18 14.86
C ASP A 44 -6.95 5.69 13.59
N SER A 45 -6.47 4.78 12.74
CA SER A 45 -5.71 5.11 11.52
C SER A 45 -6.48 4.72 10.26
N GLY A 46 -6.18 5.40 9.16
CA GLY A 46 -6.77 5.17 7.84
C GLY A 46 -7.70 6.29 7.38
N SER A 47 -7.90 6.37 6.06
CA SER A 47 -8.79 7.35 5.41
C SER A 47 -10.25 6.91 5.46
N LEU A 48 -10.49 5.61 5.44
CA LEU A 48 -11.82 4.98 5.47
C LEU A 48 -12.20 4.50 6.88
N PRO A 49 -13.51 4.36 7.17
CA PRO A 49 -13.97 3.77 8.43
C PRO A 49 -13.69 2.26 8.46
N VAL A 50 -12.81 1.82 9.35
CA VAL A 50 -12.45 0.41 9.54
C VAL A 50 -12.70 0.01 10.99
N TYR A 51 -13.41 -1.10 11.20
CA TYR A 51 -13.81 -1.57 12.50
C TYR A 51 -13.33 -2.99 12.77
N ALA A 52 -12.73 -3.23 13.93
CA ALA A 52 -12.62 -4.57 14.49
C ALA A 52 -14.02 -5.02 14.96
N ILE A 53 -14.46 -6.18 14.52
CA ILE A 53 -15.72 -6.80 14.94
C ILE A 53 -15.40 -8.02 15.81
N GLY A 54 -15.41 -7.80 17.11
CA GLY A 54 -14.82 -8.75 18.06
C GLY A 54 -13.33 -8.98 17.76
N ASP A 55 -12.86 -10.20 18.04
CA ASP A 55 -11.43 -10.53 17.91
C ASP A 55 -11.09 -11.17 16.55
N THR A 56 -12.08 -11.48 15.72
CA THR A 56 -11.92 -12.37 14.57
C THR A 56 -12.19 -11.73 13.21
N HIS A 57 -12.86 -10.58 13.17
CA HIS A 57 -13.26 -9.94 11.92
C HIS A 57 -12.87 -8.48 11.86
N VAL A 58 -12.78 -7.97 10.64
CA VAL A 58 -12.64 -6.54 10.31
C VAL A 58 -13.73 -6.20 9.31
N LEU A 59 -14.41 -5.09 9.53
CA LEU A 59 -15.34 -4.48 8.59
C LEU A 59 -14.78 -3.16 8.11
N LYS A 60 -14.51 -3.04 6.80
CA LYS A 60 -14.09 -1.81 6.14
C LYS A 60 -15.26 -1.24 5.36
N LEU A 61 -15.57 0.04 5.57
CA LEU A 61 -16.68 0.72 4.92
C LEU A 61 -16.18 1.66 3.83
N PHE A 62 -16.89 1.67 2.73
CA PHE A 62 -16.63 2.53 1.58
C PHE A 62 -17.88 3.37 1.30
N PRO A 63 -17.77 4.70 1.27
CA PRO A 63 -18.85 5.56 0.83
C PRO A 63 -19.13 5.37 -0.68
N PRO A 64 -20.26 5.85 -1.21
CA PRO A 64 -20.59 5.74 -2.64
C PRO A 64 -19.53 6.30 -3.58
N THR A 65 -18.71 7.24 -3.13
CA THR A 65 -17.57 7.81 -3.89
C THR A 65 -16.40 6.84 -4.07
N GLU A 66 -16.34 5.76 -3.25
CA GLU A 66 -15.23 4.82 -3.17
C GLU A 66 -15.62 3.38 -3.57
N LEU A 67 -16.72 3.19 -4.30
CA LEU A 67 -17.21 1.86 -4.68
C LEU A 67 -16.23 1.07 -5.54
N GLU A 68 -15.42 1.76 -6.35
CA GLU A 68 -14.38 1.14 -7.13
C GLU A 68 -13.30 0.52 -6.23
N HIS A 69 -12.84 1.24 -5.22
CA HIS A 69 -11.89 0.73 -4.23
C HIS A 69 -12.46 -0.46 -3.44
N ALA A 70 -13.75 -0.44 -3.09
CA ALA A 70 -14.42 -1.59 -2.47
C ALA A 70 -14.40 -2.83 -3.38
N SER A 71 -14.64 -2.65 -4.67
CA SER A 71 -14.58 -3.72 -5.66
C SER A 71 -13.16 -4.28 -5.81
N ILE A 72 -12.16 -3.40 -5.88
CA ILE A 72 -10.75 -3.80 -5.96
C ILE A 72 -10.34 -4.60 -4.73
N GLU A 73 -10.61 -4.08 -3.50
CA GLU A 73 -10.33 -4.77 -2.24
C GLU A 73 -10.94 -6.18 -2.23
N SER A 74 -12.23 -6.29 -2.51
CA SER A 74 -12.95 -7.57 -2.48
C SER A 74 -12.39 -8.59 -3.47
N ARG A 75 -12.06 -8.16 -4.69
CA ARG A 75 -11.51 -9.03 -5.74
C ARG A 75 -10.09 -9.46 -5.42
N CYS A 76 -9.27 -8.55 -4.88
CA CYS A 76 -7.93 -8.88 -4.41
C CYS A 76 -7.97 -9.90 -3.26
N LEU A 77 -8.78 -9.66 -2.22
CA LEU A 77 -8.90 -10.59 -1.10
C LEU A 77 -9.38 -11.99 -1.54
N ALA A 78 -10.32 -12.06 -2.48
CA ALA A 78 -10.79 -13.32 -3.02
C ALA A 78 -9.70 -14.10 -3.78
N ALA A 79 -8.86 -13.41 -4.54
CA ALA A 79 -7.81 -14.04 -5.36
C ALA A 79 -6.54 -14.36 -4.55
N LEU A 80 -6.22 -13.57 -3.53
CA LEU A 80 -4.96 -13.68 -2.79
C LEU A 80 -5.04 -14.63 -1.60
N HIS A 81 -6.25 -15.04 -1.18
CA HIS A 81 -6.39 -15.93 -0.04
C HIS A 81 -5.64 -17.25 -0.26
N ALA A 82 -4.70 -17.54 0.64
CA ALA A 82 -3.79 -18.69 0.57
C ALA A 82 -2.90 -18.79 -0.69
N ALA A 83 -2.83 -17.74 -1.51
CA ALA A 83 -1.98 -17.70 -2.70
C ALA A 83 -0.58 -17.12 -2.43
N LEU A 84 -0.42 -16.36 -1.34
CA LEU A 84 0.86 -15.79 -0.92
C LEU A 84 1.51 -16.65 0.17
N PRO A 85 2.85 -16.61 0.31
CA PRO A 85 3.57 -17.31 1.39
C PRO A 85 3.36 -16.66 2.78
N ILE A 86 2.65 -15.54 2.83
CA ILE A 86 2.22 -14.85 4.04
C ILE A 86 0.69 -14.73 4.04
N PRO A 87 0.03 -14.72 5.22
CA PRO A 87 -1.41 -14.57 5.29
C PRO A 87 -1.90 -13.24 4.68
N THR A 88 -3.09 -13.29 4.07
CA THR A 88 -3.91 -12.11 3.75
C THR A 88 -5.28 -12.28 4.41
N PRO A 89 -6.03 -11.21 4.68
CA PRO A 89 -7.39 -11.35 5.17
C PRO A 89 -8.21 -12.20 4.18
N ARG A 90 -9.01 -13.11 4.70
CA ARG A 90 -9.98 -13.84 3.89
C ARG A 90 -11.25 -13.01 3.76
N LEU A 91 -11.71 -12.77 2.54
CA LEU A 91 -13.03 -12.17 2.31
C LEU A 91 -14.11 -13.06 2.91
N VAL A 92 -14.95 -12.49 3.79
CA VAL A 92 -16.11 -13.14 4.37
C VAL A 92 -17.37 -12.75 3.61
N ALA A 93 -17.54 -11.45 3.37
CA ALA A 93 -18.65 -10.91 2.60
C ALA A 93 -18.31 -9.53 2.04
N ALA A 94 -18.94 -9.17 0.93
CA ALA A 94 -19.01 -7.82 0.40
C ALA A 94 -20.48 -7.49 0.16
N ASP A 95 -21.01 -6.47 0.82
CA ASP A 95 -22.43 -6.15 0.81
C ASP A 95 -22.67 -4.63 0.80
N SER A 96 -23.75 -4.20 0.20
CA SER A 96 -24.13 -2.79 0.14
C SER A 96 -25.38 -2.53 1.00
N LEU A 97 -25.37 -1.41 1.71
CA LEU A 97 -26.47 -0.97 2.55
C LEU A 97 -26.60 0.56 2.50
N TYR A 98 -27.73 1.06 1.97
CA TYR A 98 -28.01 2.50 1.86
C TYR A 98 -26.91 3.31 1.20
N GLY A 99 -26.34 2.79 0.12
CA GLY A 99 -25.26 3.43 -0.66
C GLY A 99 -23.85 3.20 -0.13
N TRP A 100 -23.68 2.80 1.12
CA TRP A 100 -22.40 2.36 1.64
C TRP A 100 -22.09 0.92 1.23
N HIS A 101 -20.81 0.62 1.02
CA HIS A 101 -20.36 -0.73 0.76
C HIS A 101 -19.48 -1.21 1.91
N GLY A 102 -19.77 -2.40 2.43
CA GLY A 102 -19.01 -3.03 3.51
C GLY A 102 -18.23 -4.22 2.98
N VAL A 103 -16.93 -4.25 3.23
CA VAL A 103 -16.08 -5.42 3.01
C VAL A 103 -15.76 -6.03 4.37
N LEU A 104 -16.36 -7.19 4.64
CA LEU A 104 -16.14 -7.96 5.86
C LEU A 104 -15.07 -9.02 5.58
N MET A 105 -14.04 -9.05 6.41
CA MET A 105 -12.88 -9.93 6.25
C MET A 105 -12.41 -10.50 7.58
N THR A 106 -11.58 -11.53 7.57
CA THR A 106 -10.94 -12.05 8.78
C THR A 106 -9.89 -11.09 9.30
N ARG A 107 -9.76 -11.01 10.63
CA ARG A 107 -8.71 -10.23 11.29
C ARG A 107 -7.40 -11.01 11.27
N LEU A 108 -6.32 -10.36 10.89
CA LEU A 108 -4.96 -10.90 10.97
C LEU A 108 -4.44 -10.84 12.43
N ALA A 109 -3.62 -11.80 12.78
CA ALA A 109 -2.97 -11.85 14.10
C ALA A 109 -1.72 -10.95 14.14
N GLY A 110 -1.29 -10.63 15.35
CA GLY A 110 -0.06 -9.88 15.60
C GLY A 110 -0.28 -8.37 15.76
N ARG A 111 0.79 -7.63 15.58
CA ARG A 111 0.85 -6.15 15.66
C ARG A 111 1.46 -5.58 14.38
N SER A 112 1.28 -4.29 14.12
CA SER A 112 1.85 -3.68 12.93
C SER A 112 3.39 -3.81 12.90
N MET A 113 3.97 -3.89 11.71
CA MET A 113 5.43 -3.91 11.57
C MET A 113 6.07 -2.62 12.08
N VAL A 114 5.33 -1.49 12.09
CA VAL A 114 5.79 -0.23 12.71
C VAL A 114 6.08 -0.44 14.19
N GLU A 115 5.13 -1.03 14.92
CA GLU A 115 5.26 -1.31 16.37
C GLU A 115 6.29 -2.39 16.67
N ALA A 116 6.39 -3.40 15.79
CA ALA A 116 7.29 -4.53 15.99
C ALA A 116 8.75 -4.17 15.70
N TRP A 117 9.01 -3.31 14.72
CA TRP A 117 10.33 -3.05 14.15
C TRP A 117 11.43 -2.71 15.14
N PRO A 118 11.21 -1.84 16.17
CA PRO A 118 12.27 -1.49 17.11
C PRO A 118 12.81 -2.68 17.92
N ALA A 119 11.98 -3.69 18.14
CA ALA A 119 12.33 -4.88 18.94
C ALA A 119 12.93 -6.02 18.11
N LEU A 120 12.89 -5.94 16.78
CA LEU A 120 13.40 -7.00 15.89
C LEU A 120 14.93 -7.03 15.87
N SER A 121 15.50 -8.20 16.10
CA SER A 121 16.92 -8.47 15.89
C SER A 121 17.29 -8.40 14.40
N SER A 122 18.59 -8.27 14.11
CA SER A 122 19.08 -8.29 12.70
C SER A 122 18.74 -9.60 11.98
N VAL A 123 18.78 -10.72 12.68
CA VAL A 123 18.42 -12.03 12.11
C VAL A 123 16.93 -12.12 11.76
N GLU A 124 16.06 -11.56 12.61
CA GLU A 124 14.63 -11.50 12.31
C GLU A 124 14.34 -10.58 11.14
N ARG A 125 14.99 -9.41 11.09
CA ARG A 125 14.88 -8.49 9.94
C ARG A 125 15.34 -9.16 8.64
N ASP A 126 16.43 -9.92 8.67
CA ASP A 126 16.91 -10.66 7.49
C ASP A 126 15.88 -11.68 7.01
N ARG A 127 15.29 -12.47 7.92
CA ARG A 127 14.23 -13.44 7.58
C ARG A 127 12.99 -12.76 7.03
N LEU A 128 12.58 -11.66 7.64
CA LEU A 128 11.44 -10.87 7.15
C LEU A 128 11.70 -10.29 5.76
N ALA A 129 12.92 -9.80 5.48
CA ALA A 129 13.28 -9.32 4.15
C ALA A 129 13.13 -10.41 3.09
N ASP A 130 13.64 -11.61 3.36
CA ASP A 130 13.52 -12.76 2.45
C ASP A 130 12.04 -13.15 2.26
N THR A 131 11.28 -13.25 3.35
CA THR A 131 9.85 -13.58 3.30
C THR A 131 9.03 -12.55 2.52
N LEU A 132 9.27 -11.26 2.73
CA LEU A 132 8.55 -10.20 2.03
C LEU A 132 8.94 -10.14 0.55
N GLY A 133 10.21 -10.35 0.20
CA GLY A 133 10.63 -10.47 -1.19
C GLY A 133 9.89 -11.60 -1.91
N GLN A 134 9.82 -12.78 -1.29
CA GLN A 134 9.07 -13.92 -1.82
C GLN A 134 7.56 -13.64 -1.89
N ALA A 135 6.99 -12.94 -0.92
CA ALA A 135 5.58 -12.58 -0.93
C ALA A 135 5.23 -11.62 -2.07
N VAL A 136 6.08 -10.62 -2.33
CA VAL A 136 5.91 -9.71 -3.47
C VAL A 136 6.09 -10.46 -4.80
N ALA A 137 7.03 -11.41 -4.86
CA ALA A 137 7.19 -12.26 -6.05
C ALA A 137 5.94 -13.10 -6.34
N ALA A 138 5.34 -13.69 -5.30
CA ALA A 138 4.10 -14.45 -5.41
C ALA A 138 2.92 -13.56 -5.81
N LEU A 139 2.80 -12.34 -5.22
CA LEU A 139 1.80 -11.36 -5.59
C LEU A 139 1.89 -11.00 -7.09
N HIS A 140 3.09 -10.72 -7.57
CA HIS A 140 3.35 -10.38 -8.96
C HIS A 140 3.26 -11.59 -9.94
N ALA A 141 3.10 -12.79 -9.42
CA ALA A 141 2.86 -14.01 -10.21
C ALA A 141 1.38 -14.40 -10.31
N ILE A 142 0.50 -13.72 -9.56
CA ILE A 142 -0.95 -13.97 -9.60
C ILE A 142 -1.48 -13.74 -11.02
N ASP A 143 -2.43 -14.58 -11.44
CA ASP A 143 -3.19 -14.35 -12.67
C ASP A 143 -4.00 -13.05 -12.55
N ILE A 144 -3.72 -12.10 -13.44
CA ILE A 144 -4.40 -10.79 -13.46
C ILE A 144 -5.75 -10.80 -14.20
N GLY A 145 -6.14 -11.91 -14.81
CA GLY A 145 -7.45 -12.03 -15.47
C GLY A 145 -8.63 -11.65 -14.56
N PRO A 146 -8.69 -12.13 -13.32
CA PRO A 146 -9.72 -11.71 -12.35
C PRO A 146 -9.69 -10.22 -12.01
N MET A 147 -8.60 -9.50 -12.27
CA MET A 147 -8.43 -8.05 -12.02
C MET A 147 -8.70 -7.20 -13.28
N ALA A 148 -9.21 -7.79 -14.35
CA ALA A 148 -9.57 -7.05 -15.56
C ALA A 148 -10.52 -5.89 -15.23
N GLY A 149 -10.22 -4.70 -15.77
CA GLY A 149 -10.99 -3.48 -15.51
C GLY A 149 -10.58 -2.71 -14.24
N PHE A 150 -9.51 -3.10 -13.54
CA PHE A 150 -8.96 -2.25 -12.47
C PHE A 150 -8.49 -0.91 -13.04
N THR A 151 -8.78 0.16 -12.33
CA THR A 151 -8.33 1.51 -12.68
C THR A 151 -7.36 2.05 -11.61
N PRO A 152 -6.53 2.99 -11.99
CA PRO A 152 -6.32 3.52 -13.33
C PRO A 152 -5.67 2.52 -14.28
N VAL A 153 -5.98 2.63 -15.57
CA VAL A 153 -5.32 1.83 -16.62
C VAL A 153 -3.90 2.34 -16.83
N TRP A 154 -2.92 1.46 -16.71
CA TRP A 154 -1.49 1.81 -16.69
C TRP A 154 -1.02 2.64 -17.88
N GLU A 155 -1.51 2.32 -19.08
CA GLU A 155 -1.14 2.98 -20.34
C GLU A 155 -1.56 4.46 -20.39
N ALA A 156 -2.65 4.81 -19.71
CA ALA A 156 -3.09 6.20 -19.54
C ALA A 156 -2.52 6.82 -18.28
N PHE A 157 -2.39 6.03 -17.20
CA PHE A 157 -1.95 6.49 -15.89
C PHE A 157 -0.52 7.02 -15.92
N LEU A 158 0.44 6.24 -16.38
CA LEU A 158 1.86 6.60 -16.28
C LEU A 158 2.22 7.87 -17.06
N PRO A 159 1.75 8.07 -18.32
CA PRO A 159 1.94 9.33 -19.04
C PRO A 159 1.29 10.53 -18.34
N ALA A 160 0.08 10.37 -17.78
CA ALA A 160 -0.59 11.44 -17.05
C ALA A 160 0.16 11.81 -15.77
N GLN A 161 0.68 10.82 -15.03
CA GLN A 161 1.52 11.06 -13.86
C GLN A 161 2.79 11.82 -14.24
N ARG A 162 3.45 11.45 -15.34
CA ARG A 162 4.63 12.16 -15.84
C ARG A 162 4.33 13.59 -16.21
N ALA A 163 3.28 13.83 -17.00
CA ALA A 163 2.91 15.17 -17.47
C ALA A 163 2.63 16.15 -16.32
N SER A 164 2.16 15.65 -15.18
CA SER A 164 1.79 16.45 -14.01
C SER A 164 2.82 16.40 -12.87
N ALA A 165 3.90 15.62 -12.97
CA ALA A 165 4.80 15.31 -11.85
C ALA A 165 5.36 16.56 -11.16
N ALA A 166 6.00 17.46 -11.90
CA ALA A 166 6.61 18.68 -11.35
C ALA A 166 5.56 19.62 -10.74
N GLU A 167 4.44 19.81 -11.44
CA GLU A 167 3.37 20.70 -10.96
C GLU A 167 2.69 20.17 -9.70
N ARG A 168 2.43 18.85 -9.63
CA ARG A 168 1.90 18.22 -8.41
C ARG A 168 2.81 18.41 -7.20
N GLN A 169 4.12 18.31 -7.39
CA GLN A 169 5.07 18.52 -6.29
C GLN A 169 5.14 19.99 -5.89
N ARG A 170 5.10 20.92 -6.86
CA ARG A 170 5.05 22.37 -6.60
C ARG A 170 3.82 22.75 -5.78
N THR A 171 2.64 22.32 -6.19
CA THR A 171 1.36 22.60 -5.47
C THR A 171 1.31 21.97 -4.08
N ARG A 172 2.07 20.89 -3.86
CA ARG A 172 2.24 20.25 -2.55
C ARG A 172 3.35 20.86 -1.68
N GLY A 173 3.90 22.01 -2.11
CA GLY A 173 4.85 22.82 -1.35
C GLY A 173 6.26 22.23 -1.28
N LEU A 174 6.67 21.47 -2.30
CA LEU A 174 8.05 21.06 -2.44
C LEU A 174 8.93 22.25 -2.80
N ASP A 175 10.13 22.32 -2.22
CA ASP A 175 11.13 23.33 -2.55
C ASP A 175 11.45 23.33 -4.07
N THR A 176 11.64 24.54 -4.65
CA THR A 176 11.90 24.73 -6.08
C THR A 176 13.17 24.02 -6.53
N HIS A 177 14.18 23.94 -5.66
CA HIS A 177 15.40 23.20 -5.92
C HIS A 177 15.15 21.75 -6.36
N TRP A 178 14.18 21.06 -5.74
CA TRP A 178 13.80 19.71 -6.10
C TRP A 178 12.86 19.66 -7.30
N VAL A 179 11.91 20.60 -7.36
CA VAL A 179 10.93 20.67 -8.46
C VAL A 179 11.63 20.84 -9.81
N ASP A 180 12.63 21.71 -9.89
CA ASP A 180 13.35 22.04 -11.12
C ASP A 180 14.15 20.85 -11.70
N GLN A 181 14.44 19.85 -10.89
CA GLN A 181 15.17 18.64 -11.31
C GLN A 181 14.24 17.56 -11.92
N ILE A 182 12.93 17.59 -11.60
CA ILE A 182 12.00 16.46 -11.89
C ILE A 182 11.94 16.15 -13.37
N GLU A 183 11.78 17.15 -14.24
CA GLU A 183 11.61 16.91 -15.68
C GLU A 183 12.87 16.30 -16.30
N THR A 184 14.04 16.85 -15.97
CA THR A 184 15.33 16.34 -16.43
C THR A 184 15.59 14.94 -15.93
N PHE A 185 15.31 14.68 -14.65
CA PHE A 185 15.45 13.35 -14.03
C PHE A 185 14.55 12.32 -14.71
N LEU A 186 13.25 12.61 -14.87
CA LEU A 186 12.32 11.71 -15.53
C LEU A 186 12.62 11.50 -17.00
N SER A 187 13.21 12.48 -17.69
CA SER A 187 13.64 12.32 -19.09
C SER A 187 14.79 11.34 -19.21
N ARG A 188 15.68 11.29 -18.22
CA ARG A 188 16.85 10.39 -18.19
C ARG A 188 16.51 8.99 -17.68
N TRP A 189 15.66 8.88 -16.65
CA TRP A 189 15.43 7.67 -15.88
C TRP A 189 13.98 7.15 -16.02
N MET A 190 13.30 7.50 -17.11
CA MET A 190 11.94 7.02 -17.34
C MET A 190 11.91 5.49 -17.37
N PRO A 191 10.99 4.87 -16.63
CA PRO A 191 10.77 3.44 -16.69
C PRO A 191 10.47 2.95 -18.11
N PRO A 192 10.76 1.68 -18.42
CA PRO A 192 10.45 1.11 -19.73
C PRO A 192 9.00 1.34 -20.13
N PRO A 193 8.70 1.63 -21.41
CA PRO A 193 7.34 1.95 -21.86
C PRO A 193 6.39 0.75 -21.77
N ASP A 194 6.91 -0.46 -21.93
CA ASP A 194 6.11 -1.69 -21.93
C ASP A 194 6.71 -2.76 -20.98
N PRO A 195 6.66 -2.56 -19.66
CA PRO A 195 7.06 -3.57 -18.70
C PRO A 195 6.04 -4.70 -18.64
N ARG A 196 6.45 -5.86 -18.11
CA ARG A 196 5.50 -6.90 -17.72
C ARG A 196 4.43 -6.30 -16.79
N ARG A 197 3.16 -6.66 -17.01
CA ARG A 197 2.06 -6.23 -16.14
C ARG A 197 1.83 -7.29 -15.05
N VAL A 198 1.70 -6.80 -13.82
CA VAL A 198 1.45 -7.62 -12.63
C VAL A 198 0.40 -6.94 -11.75
N LEU A 199 -0.19 -7.70 -10.85
CA LEU A 199 -0.99 -7.12 -9.77
C LEU A 199 -0.06 -6.41 -8.79
N LEU A 200 -0.28 -5.11 -8.58
CA LEU A 200 0.46 -4.27 -7.64
C LEU A 200 -0.36 -4.07 -6.37
N HIS A 201 0.29 -4.06 -5.23
CA HIS A 201 -0.28 -3.54 -3.98
C HIS A 201 -0.35 -2.02 -3.98
N THR A 202 0.64 -1.38 -4.58
CA THR A 202 0.93 0.06 -4.66
C THR A 202 1.39 0.71 -3.36
N GLU A 203 0.87 0.30 -2.21
CA GLU A 203 1.20 0.87 -0.89
C GLU A 203 1.84 -0.15 0.05
N LEU A 204 2.94 -0.78 -0.38
CA LEU A 204 3.73 -1.63 0.50
C LEU A 204 4.40 -0.77 1.58
N MET A 205 3.81 -0.81 2.78
CA MET A 205 4.21 -0.01 3.95
C MET A 205 4.25 -0.88 5.19
N ARG A 206 5.05 -0.48 6.21
CA ARG A 206 5.08 -1.19 7.51
C ARG A 206 3.73 -1.17 8.21
N GLU A 207 2.95 -0.14 7.97
CA GLU A 207 1.59 0.03 8.46
C GLU A 207 0.64 -1.08 7.98
N HIS A 208 0.86 -1.63 6.78
CA HIS A 208 0.03 -2.67 6.15
C HIS A 208 0.57 -4.10 6.34
N LEU A 209 1.63 -4.25 7.14
CA LEU A 209 2.27 -5.53 7.45
C LEU A 209 2.07 -5.88 8.92
N MET A 210 1.64 -7.11 9.19
CA MET A 210 1.48 -7.65 10.53
C MET A 210 2.64 -8.56 10.87
N ILE A 211 3.11 -8.46 12.11
CA ILE A 211 4.19 -9.28 12.67
C ILE A 211 3.69 -9.97 13.93
N ASP A 212 3.90 -11.27 14.01
CA ASP A 212 3.58 -12.10 15.18
C ASP A 212 4.78 -12.99 15.56
N GLY A 213 4.73 -13.56 16.74
CA GLY A 213 5.75 -14.45 17.28
C GLY A 213 6.47 -13.91 18.51
N ALA A 214 7.06 -14.82 19.29
CA ALA A 214 7.91 -14.50 20.43
C ALA A 214 9.23 -13.87 19.97
N ALA A 215 9.95 -13.25 20.92
CA ALA A 215 11.27 -12.67 20.66
C ALA A 215 12.22 -13.73 20.04
N GLY A 216 12.90 -13.37 18.95
CA GLY A 216 13.75 -14.28 18.17
C GLY A 216 13.00 -15.14 17.14
N GLN A 217 11.67 -15.15 17.18
CA GLN A 217 10.82 -15.96 16.29
C GLN A 217 9.81 -15.11 15.51
N ALA A 218 10.01 -13.80 15.42
CA ALA A 218 9.13 -12.90 14.68
C ALA A 218 8.99 -13.33 13.21
N GLN A 219 7.76 -13.39 12.73
CA GLN A 219 7.39 -13.72 11.36
C GLN A 219 6.32 -12.76 10.84
N CYS A 220 6.26 -12.60 9.52
CA CYS A 220 5.18 -11.84 8.89
C CYS A 220 3.88 -12.65 9.00
N SER A 221 2.92 -12.14 9.76
CA SER A 221 1.60 -12.75 9.98
C SER A 221 0.52 -12.14 9.10
N GLY A 222 0.85 -11.18 8.25
CA GLY A 222 -0.09 -10.72 7.25
C GLY A 222 0.29 -9.48 6.46
N LEU A 223 -0.35 -9.38 5.29
CA LEU A 223 -0.38 -8.21 4.42
C LEU A 223 -1.84 -7.89 4.12
N PHE A 224 -2.23 -6.62 4.20
CA PHE A 224 -3.60 -6.15 4.00
C PHE A 224 -3.62 -4.78 3.31
N ASP A 225 -4.83 -4.26 3.05
CA ASP A 225 -5.10 -2.95 2.44
C ASP A 225 -4.83 -2.92 0.93
N PHE A 226 -5.60 -3.75 0.21
CA PHE A 226 -5.49 -3.89 -1.25
C PHE A 226 -6.42 -2.96 -2.04
N GLU A 227 -7.12 -2.02 -1.40
CA GLU A 227 -8.04 -1.10 -2.10
C GLU A 227 -7.37 -0.26 -3.20
N PRO A 228 -6.10 0.17 -3.04
CA PRO A 228 -5.42 0.95 -4.07
C PRO A 228 -4.72 0.08 -5.12
N ALA A 229 -4.92 -1.25 -5.07
CA ALA A 229 -4.27 -2.18 -6.00
C ALA A 229 -4.57 -1.82 -7.46
N MET A 230 -3.61 -2.04 -8.34
CA MET A 230 -3.73 -1.81 -9.77
C MET A 230 -2.88 -2.78 -10.56
N ILE A 231 -3.05 -2.79 -11.89
CA ILE A 231 -2.19 -3.54 -12.79
C ILE A 231 -1.09 -2.62 -13.33
N GLY A 232 0.17 -2.99 -13.16
CA GLY A 232 1.27 -2.14 -13.61
C GLY A 232 2.63 -2.83 -13.59
N ALA A 233 3.70 -2.03 -13.62
CA ALA A 233 5.09 -2.50 -13.63
C ALA A 233 5.54 -2.94 -12.23
N PRO A 234 6.23 -4.09 -12.08
CA PRO A 234 6.69 -4.61 -10.79
C PRO A 234 7.51 -3.62 -9.96
N GLU A 235 8.36 -2.81 -10.59
CA GLU A 235 9.21 -1.83 -9.91
C GLU A 235 8.42 -0.74 -9.20
N TYR A 236 7.13 -0.53 -9.55
CA TYR A 236 6.27 0.45 -8.90
C TYR A 236 6.03 0.12 -7.42
N ASP A 237 5.85 -1.16 -7.08
CA ASP A 237 5.72 -1.61 -5.69
C ASP A 237 7.03 -1.45 -4.91
N PHE A 238 8.18 -1.63 -5.57
CA PHE A 238 9.47 -1.45 -4.91
C PHE A 238 9.83 0.01 -4.64
N ALA A 239 9.17 0.97 -5.29
CA ALA A 239 9.27 2.37 -4.91
C ALA A 239 8.73 2.60 -3.49
N SER A 240 7.50 2.16 -3.20
CA SER A 240 6.92 2.23 -1.84
C SER A 240 7.63 1.32 -0.85
N PHE A 241 8.01 0.11 -1.25
CA PHE A 241 8.75 -0.84 -0.40
C PHE A 241 10.06 -0.24 0.13
N GLY A 242 10.86 0.40 -0.73
CA GLY A 242 12.10 1.05 -0.32
C GLY A 242 11.87 2.20 0.66
N LEU A 243 10.88 3.06 0.38
CA LEU A 243 10.56 4.22 1.19
C LEU A 243 9.92 3.86 2.54
N PHE A 244 9.03 2.86 2.58
CA PHE A 244 8.12 2.67 3.72
C PHE A 244 8.27 1.32 4.42
N VAL A 245 8.89 0.32 3.78
CA VAL A 245 9.23 -0.95 4.45
C VAL A 245 10.70 -0.97 4.82
N ALA A 246 11.61 -0.80 3.86
CA ALA A 246 13.04 -0.79 4.12
C ALA A 246 13.48 0.50 4.85
N CYS A 247 12.89 1.65 4.55
CA CYS A 247 13.20 2.94 5.17
C CYS A 247 14.69 3.30 5.08
N GLY A 248 15.34 3.05 3.94
CA GLY A 248 16.77 3.30 3.73
C GLY A 248 17.71 2.25 4.34
N ASP A 249 17.18 1.13 4.86
CA ASP A 249 17.99 -0.03 5.26
C ASP A 249 18.37 -0.83 4.01
N GLY A 250 19.61 -0.60 3.51
CA GLY A 250 20.10 -1.23 2.29
C GLY A 250 20.25 -2.75 2.40
N ARG A 251 20.62 -3.26 3.59
CA ARG A 251 20.72 -4.71 3.80
C ARG A 251 19.36 -5.38 3.67
N PHE A 252 18.34 -4.79 4.29
CA PHE A 252 16.97 -5.29 4.21
C PHE A 252 16.45 -5.24 2.77
N LEU A 253 16.58 -4.09 2.11
CA LEU A 253 16.11 -3.90 0.74
C LEU A 253 16.79 -4.85 -0.24
N ARG A 254 18.13 -4.95 -0.17
CA ARG A 254 18.89 -5.84 -1.04
C ARG A 254 18.47 -7.30 -0.88
N ARG A 255 18.30 -7.77 0.36
CA ARG A 255 17.82 -9.14 0.61
C ARG A 255 16.44 -9.38 0.02
N ALA A 256 15.49 -8.45 0.24
CA ALA A 256 14.14 -8.57 -0.30
C ALA A 256 14.14 -8.62 -1.84
N LEU A 257 14.94 -7.78 -2.50
CA LEU A 257 15.05 -7.79 -3.96
C LEU A 257 15.68 -9.09 -4.49
N LEU A 258 16.70 -9.63 -3.84
CA LEU A 258 17.28 -10.93 -4.19
C LEU A 258 16.25 -12.07 -3.99
N ALA A 259 15.52 -12.06 -2.88
CA ALA A 259 14.47 -13.03 -2.59
C ALA A 259 13.27 -12.92 -3.55
N TYR A 260 13.01 -11.74 -4.08
CA TYR A 260 12.03 -11.51 -5.14
C TYR A 260 12.46 -12.12 -6.48
N GLY A 261 13.78 -12.22 -6.75
CA GLY A 261 14.33 -12.78 -7.98
C GLY A 261 15.23 -11.87 -8.79
N TYR A 262 15.57 -10.68 -8.29
CA TYR A 262 16.65 -9.90 -8.90
C TYR A 262 17.99 -10.62 -8.75
N ARG A 263 18.83 -10.54 -9.79
CA ARG A 263 20.25 -10.94 -9.68
C ARG A 263 21.08 -9.80 -9.09
N ALA A 264 22.19 -10.14 -8.48
CA ALA A 264 23.06 -9.15 -7.82
C ALA A 264 23.59 -8.06 -8.78
N ASP A 265 23.79 -8.42 -10.05
CA ASP A 265 24.25 -7.49 -11.10
C ASP A 265 23.16 -6.53 -11.61
N GLN A 266 21.89 -6.78 -11.26
CA GLN A 266 20.76 -5.90 -11.57
C GLN A 266 20.49 -4.86 -10.47
N LEU A 267 21.13 -5.00 -9.30
CA LEU A 267 20.99 -4.10 -8.17
C LEU A 267 22.01 -2.93 -8.34
N ASP A 268 21.73 -2.07 -9.27
CA ASP A 268 22.61 -1.00 -9.74
C ASP A 268 22.00 0.42 -9.57
N GLU A 269 22.76 1.43 -9.93
CA GLU A 269 22.31 2.83 -9.94
C GLU A 269 21.08 3.03 -10.86
N GLY A 270 21.02 2.31 -11.98
CA GLY A 270 19.88 2.38 -12.90
C GLY A 270 18.58 1.94 -12.23
N LEU A 271 18.62 0.86 -11.44
CA LEU A 271 17.45 0.43 -10.64
C LEU A 271 17.09 1.47 -9.59
N GLN A 272 18.07 2.00 -8.83
CA GLN A 272 17.83 3.05 -7.84
C GLN A 272 17.08 4.25 -8.44
N CYS A 273 17.58 4.74 -9.59
CA CYS A 273 16.98 5.87 -10.29
C CYS A 273 15.59 5.56 -10.86
N ARG A 274 15.35 4.34 -11.36
CA ARG A 274 13.99 3.95 -11.79
C ARG A 274 13.01 3.86 -10.62
N LEU A 275 13.44 3.35 -9.45
CA LEU A 275 12.59 3.34 -8.24
C LEU A 275 12.27 4.77 -7.78
N MET A 276 13.24 5.69 -7.85
CA MET A 276 12.99 7.13 -7.61
C MET A 276 12.03 7.72 -8.65
N ALA A 277 12.15 7.36 -9.92
CA ALA A 277 11.21 7.80 -10.95
C ALA A 277 9.79 7.30 -10.61
N TYR A 278 9.62 6.03 -10.24
CA TYR A 278 8.31 5.53 -9.80
C TYR A 278 7.81 6.22 -8.53
N ALA A 279 8.66 6.58 -7.59
CA ALA A 279 8.26 7.36 -6.41
C ALA A 279 7.71 8.75 -6.80
N LEU A 280 8.30 9.42 -7.81
CA LEU A 280 7.80 10.68 -8.35
C LEU A 280 6.49 10.50 -9.13
N LEU A 281 6.32 9.37 -9.81
CA LEU A 281 5.17 9.03 -10.64
C LEU A 281 4.04 8.33 -9.84
N HIS A 282 4.27 8.04 -8.57
CA HIS A 282 3.27 7.39 -7.72
C HIS A 282 2.01 8.25 -7.60
N ARG A 283 0.81 7.60 -7.57
CA ARG A 283 -0.47 8.33 -7.47
C ARG A 283 -0.53 9.26 -6.26
N TYR A 284 0.03 8.83 -5.15
CA TYR A 284 0.08 9.58 -3.89
C TYR A 284 1.41 10.30 -3.65
N SER A 285 2.28 10.41 -4.68
CA SER A 285 3.61 11.01 -4.57
C SER A 285 3.59 12.37 -3.89
N LYS A 286 4.31 12.50 -2.78
CA LYS A 286 4.50 13.73 -2.03
C LYS A 286 5.93 13.80 -1.54
N LEU A 287 6.84 14.26 -2.42
CA LEU A 287 8.30 14.22 -2.18
C LEU A 287 8.69 15.03 -0.93
N ARG A 288 8.01 16.14 -0.63
CA ARG A 288 8.21 16.88 0.61
C ARG A 288 8.02 15.98 1.84
N TRP A 289 6.93 15.21 1.88
CA TRP A 289 6.65 14.30 3.00
C TRP A 289 7.67 13.14 3.06
N TYR A 290 8.15 12.66 1.90
CA TYR A 290 9.21 11.64 1.88
C TYR A 290 10.51 12.17 2.49
N LEU A 291 10.88 13.42 2.18
CA LEU A 291 12.04 14.09 2.78
C LEU A 291 11.91 14.31 4.29
N GLU A 292 10.68 14.61 4.76
CA GLU A 292 10.38 14.73 6.20
C GLU A 292 10.50 13.38 6.91
N ARG A 293 10.05 12.29 6.27
CA ARG A 293 10.08 10.92 6.84
C ARG A 293 11.46 10.26 6.77
N LEU A 294 12.17 10.47 5.67
CA LEU A 294 13.52 9.94 5.42
C LEU A 294 14.47 11.08 5.05
N PRO A 295 14.93 11.86 6.05
CA PRO A 295 15.81 12.98 5.81
C PRO A 295 17.10 12.60 5.12
N ALA A 296 17.50 13.38 4.10
CA ALA A 296 18.72 13.20 3.35
C ALA A 296 19.45 14.55 3.17
N PRO A 297 19.96 15.15 4.26
CA PRO A 297 20.44 16.53 4.28
C PRO A 297 21.68 16.75 3.38
N GLN A 298 22.38 15.68 3.02
CA GLN A 298 23.54 15.75 2.11
C GLN A 298 23.18 15.53 0.64
N ALA A 299 21.92 15.15 0.35
CA ALA A 299 21.47 14.99 -1.02
C ALA A 299 21.19 16.35 -1.65
N VAL A 300 21.72 16.57 -2.85
CA VAL A 300 21.53 17.80 -3.63
C VAL A 300 20.91 17.52 -5.00
N THR A 301 20.78 16.25 -5.38
CA THR A 301 20.13 15.80 -6.62
C THR A 301 19.16 14.65 -6.35
N LEU A 302 18.24 14.41 -7.29
CA LEU A 302 17.32 13.28 -7.22
C LEU A 302 18.06 11.94 -7.29
N GLU A 303 19.20 11.85 -7.97
CA GLU A 303 20.08 10.68 -7.98
C GLU A 303 20.69 10.43 -6.59
N HIS A 304 21.10 11.48 -5.88
CA HIS A 304 21.56 11.34 -4.48
C HIS A 304 20.44 10.84 -3.55
N LEU A 305 19.20 11.31 -3.75
CA LEU A 305 18.04 10.79 -3.02
C LEU A 305 17.78 9.31 -3.36
N ALA A 306 17.87 8.95 -4.66
CA ALA A 306 17.72 7.57 -5.11
C ALA A 306 18.74 6.64 -4.43
N ALA A 307 20.02 7.02 -4.42
CA ALA A 307 21.07 6.25 -3.76
C ALA A 307 20.87 6.15 -2.24
N ARG A 308 20.31 7.18 -1.61
CA ARG A 308 20.05 7.21 -0.16
C ARG A 308 18.83 6.41 0.27
N TRP A 309 17.74 6.45 -0.51
CA TRP A 309 16.48 5.82 -0.17
C TRP A 309 16.39 4.37 -0.62
N TRP A 310 17.09 4.03 -1.69
CA TRP A 310 17.23 2.64 -2.18
C TRP A 310 18.71 2.24 -2.24
N PRO A 311 19.42 2.15 -1.08
CA PRO A 311 20.83 1.78 -1.07
C PRO A 311 20.99 0.30 -1.41
N LEU A 312 21.54 0.00 -2.58
CA LEU A 312 21.68 -1.35 -3.13
C LEU A 312 23.12 -1.91 -3.07
N HIS A 313 24.09 -1.11 -2.63
CA HIS A 313 25.51 -1.45 -2.55
C HIS A 313 25.95 -1.77 -1.13
#